data_491c0636f5bf4ef349f1b4d9cd5d809c
#
_entry.id   491c0636f5bf4ef349f1b4d9cd5d809c
#
_cell.length_a   1.000
_cell.length_b   1.000
_cell.length_c   1.000
_cell.angle_alpha   90.00
_cell.angle_beta   90.00
_cell.angle_gamma   90.00
#
_symmetry.space_group_name_H-M   'P 1'
#
loop_
_entity.id
_entity.type
_entity.pdbx_description
1 polymer ?
#
loop_
_entity_poly.entity_id
_entity_poly.type
_entity_poly.pdbx_seq_one_letter_code
_entity_poly.pdbx_strand_id
1 'polypeptide(L)' 'MRILSKRQLKELVLYSPQHIARLEKAGKFPKRVQLGPNRVGWVESEVLDWLQLRLEVREAT' A
#
# COMPACT_ATOMS: atom_id res chain seq x y z
N MET A 1 8.14 -0.97 14.05
CA MET A 1 7.47 -1.22 12.76
C MET A 1 5.96 -1.15 12.95
N ARG A 2 5.29 -0.44 12.09
CA ARG A 2 3.83 -0.31 12.15
C ARG A 2 3.18 -1.01 10.97
N ILE A 3 2.10 -1.73 11.25
CA ILE A 3 1.33 -2.44 10.21
C ILE A 3 0.00 -1.72 10.03
N LEU A 4 -0.33 -1.44 8.78
CA LEU A 4 -1.59 -0.79 8.44
C LEU A 4 -2.65 -1.84 8.11
N SER A 5 -3.86 -1.66 8.65
CA SER A 5 -5.01 -2.48 8.30
C SER A 5 -5.55 -2.06 6.92
N LYS A 6 -6.49 -2.84 6.38
CA LYS A 6 -7.14 -2.48 5.12
C LYS A 6 -7.79 -1.10 5.19
N ARG A 7 -8.45 -0.80 6.30
CA ARG A 7 -9.11 0.48 6.51
C ARG A 7 -8.09 1.62 6.54
N GLN A 8 -7.01 1.43 7.29
CA GLN A 8 -5.97 2.44 7.41
C GLN A 8 -5.28 2.67 6.07
N LEU A 9 -5.02 1.61 5.32
CA LEU A 9 -4.42 1.73 4.01
C LEU A 9 -5.32 2.51 3.06
N LYS A 10 -6.61 2.23 3.08
CA LYS A 10 -7.58 2.92 2.23
C LYS A 10 -7.64 4.41 2.55
N GLU A 11 -7.56 4.76 3.82
CA GLU A 11 -7.57 6.16 4.24
C GLU A 11 -6.30 6.89 3.81
N LEU A 12 -5.17 6.19 3.83
CA LEU A 12 -3.88 6.79 3.49
C LEU A 12 -3.69 6.91 1.98
N VAL A 13 -4.01 5.86 1.23
CA VAL A 13 -3.74 5.79 -0.21
C VAL A 13 -4.93 6.21 -1.04
N LEU A 14 -6.14 6.07 -0.51
CA LEU A 14 -7.40 6.44 -1.17
C LEU A 14 -7.74 5.59 -2.40
N TYR A 15 -7.10 4.46 -2.55
CA TYR A 15 -7.42 3.51 -3.62
C TYR A 15 -8.38 2.44 -3.10
N SER A 16 -9.20 1.89 -4.00
CA SER A 16 -10.08 0.78 -3.66
C SER A 16 -9.26 -0.49 -3.42
N PRO A 17 -9.78 -1.44 -2.62
CA PRO A 17 -9.07 -2.71 -2.41
C PRO A 17 -8.77 -3.45 -3.71
N GLN A 18 -9.66 -3.36 -4.69
CA GLN A 18 -9.48 -3.99 -5.99
C GLN A 18 -8.31 -3.37 -6.75
N HIS A 19 -8.19 -2.04 -6.69
CA HIS A 19 -7.09 -1.34 -7.35
C HIS A 19 -5.75 -1.71 -6.71
N ILE A 20 -5.71 -1.77 -5.38
CA ILE A 20 -4.51 -2.14 -4.65
C ILE A 20 -4.10 -3.58 -4.99
N ALA A 21 -5.06 -4.51 -5.03
CA ALA A 21 -4.77 -5.90 -5.38
C ALA A 21 -4.18 -5.99 -6.79
N ARG A 22 -4.69 -5.20 -7.71
CA ARG A 22 -4.19 -5.16 -9.09
C ARG A 22 -2.75 -4.65 -9.15
N LEU A 23 -2.45 -3.60 -8.39
CA LEU A 23 -1.10 -3.05 -8.33
C LEU A 23 -0.12 -4.03 -7.69
N GLU A 24 -0.55 -4.74 -6.64
CA GLU A 24 0.28 -5.75 -6.01
C GLU A 24 0.62 -6.88 -6.98
N LYS A 25 -0.37 -7.33 -7.72
CA LYS A 25 -0.18 -8.39 -8.71
C LYS A 25 0.78 -7.97 -9.81
N ALA A 26 0.75 -6.69 -10.17
CA ALA A 26 1.65 -6.14 -11.18
C ALA A 26 3.04 -5.82 -10.63
N GLY A 27 3.26 -6.00 -9.33
CA GLY A 27 4.53 -5.67 -8.69
C GLY A 27 4.77 -4.18 -8.53
N LYS A 28 3.69 -3.39 -8.52
CA LYS A 28 3.78 -1.93 -8.45
C LYS A 28 3.30 -1.36 -7.13
N PHE A 29 3.13 -2.20 -6.13
CA PHE A 29 2.70 -1.79 -4.80
C PHE A 29 3.31 -2.75 -3.78
N PRO A 30 3.64 -2.28 -2.57
CA PRO A 30 4.19 -3.16 -1.54
C PRO A 30 3.25 -4.32 -1.27
N LYS A 31 3.80 -5.52 -1.15
CA LYS A 31 3.00 -6.72 -0.92
C LYS A 31 2.44 -6.73 0.48
N ARG A 32 1.21 -7.24 0.61
CA ARG A 32 0.59 -7.39 1.91
C ARG A 32 1.28 -8.46 2.73
N VAL A 33 1.18 -8.33 4.05
CA VAL A 33 1.69 -9.31 4.99
C VAL A 33 0.52 -10.10 5.55
N GLN A 34 0.62 -11.42 5.54
CA GLN A 34 -0.41 -12.29 6.13
C GLN A 34 -0.20 -12.32 7.64
N LEU A 35 -1.15 -11.77 8.40
CA LEU A 35 -1.05 -11.68 9.85
C LEU A 35 -1.74 -12.81 10.56
N GLY A 36 -2.63 -13.53 9.87
CA GLY A 36 -3.39 -14.63 10.44
C GLY A 36 -4.54 -14.99 9.52
N PRO A 37 -5.42 -15.92 9.93
CA PRO A 37 -6.58 -16.27 9.11
C PRO A 37 -7.43 -15.03 8.82
N ASN A 38 -7.65 -14.74 7.56
CA ASN A 38 -8.46 -13.59 7.11
C ASN A 38 -7.95 -12.24 7.59
N ARG A 39 -6.66 -12.16 7.97
CA ARG A 39 -6.05 -10.91 8.39
C ARG A 39 -4.82 -10.61 7.56
N VAL A 40 -4.83 -9.45 6.94
CA VAL A 40 -3.69 -8.96 6.17
C VAL A 40 -3.39 -7.53 6.57
N GLY A 41 -2.15 -7.10 6.32
CA GLY A 41 -1.75 -5.74 6.58
C GLY A 41 -0.60 -5.35 5.67
N TRP A 42 -0.17 -4.10 5.79
CA TRP A 42 0.96 -3.58 5.01
C TRP A 42 1.92 -2.88 5.96
N VAL A 43 3.21 -3.03 5.70
CA VAL A 43 4.22 -2.32 6.50
C VAL A 43 4.12 -0.83 6.17
N GLU A 44 3.86 -0.01 7.17
CA GLU A 44 3.66 1.43 6.98
C GLU A 44 4.83 2.10 6.26
N SER A 45 6.05 1.79 6.67
CA SER A 45 7.22 2.41 6.06
C SER A 45 7.31 2.13 4.56
N GLU A 46 6.95 0.92 4.15
CA GLU A 46 6.95 0.56 2.73
C GLU A 46 5.91 1.34 1.95
N VAL A 47 4.73 1.52 2.54
CA VAL A 47 3.65 2.28 1.91
C VAL A 47 4.03 3.76 1.80
N LEU A 48 4.63 4.31 2.85
CA LEU A 48 5.07 5.71 2.84
C LEU A 48 6.17 5.94 1.79
N ASP A 49 7.11 5.00 1.66
CA ASP A 49 8.14 5.07 0.63
C ASP A 49 7.53 5.04 -0.77
N TRP A 50 6.53 4.18 -0.95
CA TRP A 50 5.81 4.09 -2.22
C TRP A 50 5.12 5.40 -2.56
N LEU A 51 4.46 6.02 -1.58
CA LEU A 51 3.82 7.32 -1.77
C LEU A 51 4.83 8.40 -2.10
N GLN A 52 5.99 8.39 -1.44
CA GLN A 52 7.05 9.36 -1.69
C GLN A 52 7.53 9.28 -3.15
N LEU A 53 7.73 8.07 -3.66
CA LEU A 53 8.12 7.88 -5.05
C LEU A 53 7.06 8.41 -6.02
N ARG A 54 5.78 8.23 -5.68
CA ARG A 54 4.69 8.74 -6.50
C ARG A 54 4.71 10.28 -6.55
N LEU A 55 4.95 10.89 -5.41
CA LEU A 55 5.02 12.36 -5.34
C LEU A 55 6.20 12.90 -6.14
N GLU A 56 7.35 12.23 -6.06
CA GLU A 56 8.54 12.63 -6.81
C GLU A 56 8.31 12.55 -8.30
N VAL A 57 7.68 11.46 -8.77
CA VAL A 57 7.36 11.30 -10.19
C VAL A 57 6.44 12.41 -10.67
N ARG A 58 5.43 12.77 -9.84
CA ARG A 58 4.51 13.83 -10.18
C ARG A 58 5.22 15.18 -10.30
N GLU A 59 6.14 15.45 -9.41
CA GLU A 59 6.90 16.71 -9.42
C GLU A 59 7.88 16.78 -10.60
N ALA A 60 8.39 15.62 -11.02
CA ALA A 60 9.33 15.57 -12.14
C ALA A 60 8.66 15.81 -13.48
N THR A 61 7.35 15.69 -13.54
CA THR A 61 6.60 15.95 -14.76
C THR A 61 5.88 17.28 -14.69
#